data_def4b942f144593dc74b9cea3d5924a7
#
_entry.id   def4b942f144593dc74b9cea3d5924a7
#
_cell.length_a   1.000
_cell.length_b   1.000
_cell.length_c   1.000
_cell.angle_alpha   90.00
_cell.angle_beta   90.00
_cell.angle_gamma   90.00
#
_symmetry.space_group_name_H-M   'P 1'
#
loop_
_entity.id
_entity.type
_entity.pdbx_description
1 polymer ?
#
loop_
_entity_poly.entity_id
_entity_poly.type
_entity_poly.pdbx_seq_one_letter_code
_entity_poly.pdbx_strand_id
1 'polypeptide(L)'
;MGGKKLFDFKKLGEGLSDIARSGLETARDSATKAIDAVSSSADSLIRSIDQTGDGKFDFDDIAEINRQIQENQRQAKLKRDREMLNPIFLKDLSDGDFLLSRMIRLTAMDKKHASSSICEGSIGHEELVKDLRIVTVYPDHMGEWALQFYPDENQEFYYVNPVDPNQYIAIDYFFDYLRQARVGELQRIAQDLGATYFRVTIREQKKTLYKKSESAKVAVKTPKVSGTVQGEYSAASDELSDGEIAAQISFAGHEPIRPELTFYRNEPQIIALIDMRMDHLENAVKEQHLSLKCAHSSGITEKTAASIDAAFSMMKCAGNTTFTSEAQNEVRQVFEYDIVF
;
A
#
# COMPACT_ATOMS: atom_id res chain seq x y z
N MET A 1 0.90 -6.68 -49.15
CA MET A 1 0.98 -7.76 -50.16
C MET A 1 1.63 -8.94 -49.50
N GLY A 2 0.88 -10.04 -49.29
CA GLY A 2 1.38 -11.23 -48.63
C GLY A 2 0.36 -12.34 -48.82
N GLY A 3 0.56 -13.17 -49.84
CA GLY A 3 -0.39 -14.16 -50.30
C GLY A 3 -0.62 -15.33 -49.34
N LYS A 4 -1.87 -15.65 -49.13
CA LYS A 4 -2.34 -16.86 -48.50
C LYS A 4 -1.98 -18.05 -49.38
N LYS A 5 -1.12 -18.96 -48.89
CA LYS A 5 -0.93 -20.27 -49.53
C LYS A 5 -2.16 -21.12 -49.24
N LEU A 6 -2.99 -21.34 -50.22
CA LEU A 6 -4.01 -22.40 -50.23
C LEU A 6 -3.31 -23.75 -50.24
N PHE A 7 -3.66 -24.59 -49.27
CA PHE A 7 -3.25 -26.01 -49.27
C PHE A 7 -4.00 -26.75 -50.38
N ASP A 8 -3.22 -27.26 -51.30
CA ASP A 8 -3.71 -27.98 -52.47
C ASP A 8 -3.98 -29.44 -52.16
N PHE A 9 -5.25 -29.76 -51.90
CA PHE A 9 -5.71 -31.13 -51.64
C PHE A 9 -5.57 -32.12 -52.85
N LYS A 10 -5.20 -31.60 -54.01
CA LYS A 10 -5.05 -32.41 -55.23
C LYS A 10 -3.76 -33.21 -55.25
N LYS A 11 -2.72 -32.76 -54.53
CA LYS A 11 -1.44 -33.50 -54.40
C LYS A 11 -1.46 -34.68 -53.41
N LEU A 12 -2.45 -34.74 -52.53
CA LEU A 12 -2.61 -35.90 -51.62
C LEU A 12 -3.28 -37.12 -52.35
N GLY A 13 -4.08 -36.85 -53.41
CA GLY A 13 -4.73 -37.93 -54.19
C GLY A 13 -3.81 -38.64 -55.16
N GLU A 14 -2.78 -37.96 -55.66
CA GLU A 14 -1.85 -38.55 -56.65
C GLU A 14 -0.77 -39.44 -56.01
N GLY A 15 -0.37 -39.21 -54.78
CA GLY A 15 0.59 -40.02 -54.04
C GLY A 15 0.03 -41.38 -53.56
N LEU A 16 -1.29 -41.50 -53.46
CA LEU A 16 -1.94 -42.77 -53.06
C LEU A 16 -2.17 -43.73 -54.21
N SER A 17 -2.16 -43.28 -55.48
CA SER A 17 -2.32 -44.19 -56.65
C SER A 17 -1.03 -44.92 -57.09
N ASP A 18 0.12 -44.35 -56.77
CA ASP A 18 1.41 -44.97 -57.12
C ASP A 18 1.88 -46.06 -56.13
N ILE A 19 1.39 -45.99 -54.89
CA ILE A 19 1.67 -47.04 -53.87
C ILE A 19 0.83 -48.30 -54.12
N ALA A 20 -0.26 -48.23 -54.85
CA ALA A 20 -1.18 -49.35 -55.12
C ALA A 20 -0.71 -50.27 -56.22
N ARG A 21 0.40 -50.03 -56.96
CA ARG A 21 0.84 -50.78 -58.11
C ARG A 21 2.08 -51.62 -57.94
N SER A 22 2.80 -51.53 -56.82
CA SER A 22 3.98 -52.39 -56.61
C SER A 22 3.87 -53.21 -55.33
N GLY A 23 3.40 -54.42 -55.45
CA GLY A 23 3.59 -55.42 -54.43
C GLY A 23 2.32 -55.96 -53.73
N LEU A 24 1.58 -56.82 -54.45
CA LEU A 24 0.33 -57.39 -53.96
C LEU A 24 0.51 -58.40 -52.79
N GLU A 25 1.72 -58.82 -52.46
CA GLU A 25 1.96 -59.82 -51.41
C GLU A 25 2.51 -59.21 -50.09
N THR A 26 3.23 -58.09 -50.16
CA THR A 26 3.69 -57.36 -48.96
C THR A 26 2.62 -56.38 -48.44
N ALA A 27 1.62 -56.10 -49.26
CA ALA A 27 0.58 -55.12 -48.95
C ALA A 27 -0.45 -55.59 -47.91
N ARG A 28 -0.63 -56.94 -47.81
CA ARG A 28 -1.62 -57.54 -46.92
C ARG A 28 -1.21 -57.40 -45.44
N ASP A 29 0.05 -57.66 -45.14
CA ASP A 29 0.57 -57.51 -43.76
C ASP A 29 0.76 -56.06 -43.36
N SER A 30 1.13 -55.22 -44.33
CA SER A 30 1.26 -53.77 -44.09
C SER A 30 -0.11 -53.05 -43.95
N ALA A 31 -1.10 -53.56 -44.74
CA ALA A 31 -2.47 -53.03 -44.63
C ALA A 31 -3.13 -53.45 -43.30
N THR A 32 -2.91 -54.65 -42.83
CA THR A 32 -3.41 -55.11 -41.54
C THR A 32 -2.77 -54.33 -40.40
N LYS A 33 -1.44 -54.13 -40.43
CA LYS A 33 -0.75 -53.27 -39.42
C LYS A 33 -1.16 -51.80 -39.49
N ALA A 34 -1.42 -51.30 -40.70
CA ALA A 34 -1.90 -49.94 -40.85
C ALA A 34 -3.36 -49.75 -40.36
N ILE A 35 -4.20 -50.75 -40.59
CA ILE A 35 -5.58 -50.78 -40.08
C ILE A 35 -5.56 -50.92 -38.57
N ASP A 36 -4.73 -51.74 -37.98
CA ASP A 36 -4.58 -51.89 -36.55
C ASP A 36 -4.00 -50.62 -35.92
N ALA A 37 -3.05 -49.93 -36.56
CA ALA A 37 -2.50 -48.68 -36.10
C ALA A 37 -3.52 -47.53 -36.21
N VAL A 38 -4.31 -47.48 -37.26
CA VAL A 38 -5.39 -46.52 -37.45
C VAL A 38 -6.52 -46.79 -36.45
N SER A 39 -6.87 -48.07 -36.26
CA SER A 39 -7.86 -48.48 -35.26
C SER A 39 -7.42 -48.13 -33.85
N SER A 40 -6.17 -48.46 -33.48
CA SER A 40 -5.63 -48.12 -32.15
C SER A 40 -5.52 -46.61 -31.93
N SER A 41 -5.22 -45.84 -32.99
CA SER A 41 -5.20 -44.38 -32.94
C SER A 41 -6.62 -43.82 -32.84
N ALA A 42 -7.59 -44.40 -33.55
CA ALA A 42 -8.99 -44.02 -33.46
C ALA A 42 -9.56 -44.35 -32.07
N ASP A 43 -9.28 -45.54 -31.54
CA ASP A 43 -9.68 -45.93 -30.19
C ASP A 43 -9.05 -45.02 -29.10
N SER A 44 -7.79 -44.64 -29.30
CA SER A 44 -7.15 -43.68 -28.36
C SER A 44 -7.76 -42.28 -28.44
N LEU A 45 -8.14 -41.83 -29.64
CA LEU A 45 -8.85 -40.57 -29.84
C LEU A 45 -10.26 -40.62 -29.26
N ILE A 46 -11.00 -41.69 -29.51
CA ILE A 46 -12.33 -41.92 -28.96
C ILE A 46 -12.25 -41.89 -27.41
N ARG A 47 -11.32 -42.64 -26.80
CA ARG A 47 -11.13 -42.64 -25.36
C ARG A 47 -10.74 -41.30 -24.78
N SER A 48 -10.08 -40.44 -25.56
CA SER A 48 -9.75 -39.07 -25.11
C SER A 48 -10.92 -38.10 -25.18
N ILE A 49 -11.94 -38.44 -25.98
CA ILE A 49 -13.13 -37.60 -26.22
C ILE A 49 -14.36 -38.19 -25.53
N ASP A 50 -14.36 -39.52 -25.31
CA ASP A 50 -15.42 -40.23 -24.56
C ASP A 50 -15.43 -39.78 -23.10
N GLN A 51 -16.37 -38.94 -22.79
CA GLN A 51 -16.56 -38.38 -21.44
C GLN A 51 -17.55 -39.19 -20.61
N THR A 52 -18.37 -39.99 -21.29
CA THR A 52 -19.36 -40.89 -20.63
C THR A 52 -18.74 -42.22 -20.24
N GLY A 53 -17.62 -42.62 -20.88
CA GLY A 53 -16.88 -43.86 -20.60
C GLY A 53 -17.51 -45.09 -21.19
N ASP A 54 -18.40 -44.99 -22.18
CA ASP A 54 -19.09 -46.10 -22.84
C ASP A 54 -18.31 -46.66 -24.06
N GLY A 55 -17.18 -46.05 -24.41
CA GLY A 55 -16.29 -46.42 -25.50
C GLY A 55 -16.74 -45.98 -26.89
N LYS A 56 -17.69 -45.02 -26.95
CA LYS A 56 -18.19 -44.45 -28.19
C LYS A 56 -18.15 -42.91 -28.08
N PHE A 57 -18.20 -42.26 -29.20
CA PHE A 57 -18.37 -40.80 -29.27
C PHE A 57 -19.74 -40.49 -29.83
N ASP A 58 -20.63 -40.04 -29.02
CA ASP A 58 -22.01 -39.74 -29.37
C ASP A 58 -22.51 -38.37 -28.87
N PHE A 59 -23.83 -38.17 -28.94
CA PHE A 59 -24.46 -36.91 -28.53
C PHE A 59 -24.35 -36.67 -27.04
N ASP A 60 -24.24 -37.71 -26.22
CA ASP A 60 -24.14 -37.60 -24.77
C ASP A 60 -22.74 -37.07 -24.38
N ASP A 61 -21.66 -37.50 -25.09
CA ASP A 61 -20.33 -36.98 -24.93
C ASP A 61 -20.26 -35.48 -25.32
N ILE A 62 -20.92 -35.11 -26.43
CA ILE A 62 -20.99 -33.73 -26.87
C ILE A 62 -21.73 -32.88 -25.82
N ALA A 63 -22.79 -33.38 -25.23
CA ALA A 63 -23.54 -32.71 -24.19
C ALA A 63 -22.70 -32.52 -22.93
N GLU A 64 -21.94 -33.55 -22.53
CA GLU A 64 -21.03 -33.52 -21.38
C GLU A 64 -19.88 -32.52 -21.61
N ILE A 65 -19.24 -32.57 -22.79
CA ILE A 65 -18.20 -31.60 -23.16
C ILE A 65 -18.72 -30.17 -23.11
N ASN A 66 -19.93 -29.92 -23.65
CA ASN A 66 -20.54 -28.59 -23.58
C ASN A 66 -20.82 -28.16 -22.15
N ARG A 67 -21.30 -29.06 -21.30
CA ARG A 67 -21.52 -28.82 -19.88
C ARG A 67 -20.21 -28.44 -19.18
N GLN A 68 -19.13 -29.15 -19.43
CA GLN A 68 -17.81 -28.86 -18.86
C GLN A 68 -17.25 -27.54 -19.36
N ILE A 69 -17.42 -27.22 -20.65
CA ILE A 69 -17.02 -25.92 -21.21
C ILE A 69 -17.79 -24.77 -20.53
N GLN A 70 -19.10 -24.93 -20.36
CA GLN A 70 -19.93 -23.93 -19.68
C GLN A 70 -19.53 -23.76 -18.22
N GLU A 71 -19.27 -24.86 -17.51
CA GLU A 71 -18.82 -24.80 -16.12
C GLU A 71 -17.45 -24.16 -16.00
N ASN A 72 -16.49 -24.52 -16.87
CA ASN A 72 -15.17 -23.91 -16.91
C ASN A 72 -15.23 -22.39 -17.21
N GLN A 73 -16.11 -21.99 -18.13
CA GLN A 73 -16.33 -20.57 -18.43
C GLN A 73 -16.95 -19.84 -17.24
N ARG A 74 -17.90 -20.48 -16.55
CA ARG A 74 -18.52 -19.97 -15.33
C ARG A 74 -17.47 -19.80 -14.22
N GLN A 75 -16.66 -20.82 -13.98
CA GLN A 75 -15.60 -20.77 -12.98
C GLN A 75 -14.54 -19.72 -13.31
N ALA A 76 -14.15 -19.59 -14.57
CA ALA A 76 -13.23 -18.58 -15.03
C ALA A 76 -13.80 -17.15 -14.88
N LYS A 77 -15.12 -17.00 -15.09
CA LYS A 77 -15.81 -15.74 -14.85
C LYS A 77 -15.85 -15.41 -13.35
N LEU A 78 -16.25 -16.38 -12.52
CA LEU A 78 -16.29 -16.21 -11.07
C LEU A 78 -14.92 -15.84 -10.49
N LYS A 79 -13.85 -16.48 -10.99
CA LYS A 79 -12.48 -16.15 -10.58
C LYS A 79 -12.11 -14.72 -10.96
N ARG A 80 -12.38 -14.30 -12.19
CA ARG A 80 -12.13 -12.92 -12.65
C ARG A 80 -12.94 -11.89 -11.87
N ASP A 81 -14.23 -12.17 -11.64
CA ASP A 81 -15.08 -11.28 -10.86
C ASP A 81 -14.57 -11.16 -9.42
N ARG A 82 -14.09 -12.27 -8.82
CA ARG A 82 -13.50 -12.26 -7.47
C ARG A 82 -12.21 -11.43 -7.41
N GLU A 83 -11.31 -11.60 -8.39
CA GLU A 83 -10.08 -10.81 -8.49
C GLU A 83 -10.36 -9.31 -8.73
N MET A 84 -11.43 -8.97 -9.46
CA MET A 84 -11.80 -7.59 -9.77
C MET A 84 -12.54 -6.90 -8.62
N LEU A 85 -13.40 -7.62 -7.89
CA LEU A 85 -14.21 -7.09 -6.79
C LEU A 85 -13.52 -7.24 -5.43
N ASN A 86 -12.61 -8.20 -5.33
CA ASN A 86 -11.77 -8.49 -4.18
C ASN A 86 -12.52 -8.40 -2.84
N PRO A 87 -13.65 -9.12 -2.65
CA PRO A 87 -14.44 -9.08 -1.44
C PRO A 87 -13.68 -9.70 -0.28
N ILE A 88 -13.87 -9.14 0.90
CA ILE A 88 -13.32 -9.60 2.19
C ILE A 88 -14.43 -10.23 3.00
N PHE A 89 -14.17 -11.38 3.59
CA PHE A 89 -15.11 -12.11 4.43
C PHE A 89 -14.57 -12.24 5.86
N LEU A 90 -15.45 -12.48 6.81
CA LEU A 90 -15.05 -12.66 8.21
C LEU A 90 -13.93 -13.69 8.42
N LYS A 91 -13.96 -14.79 7.67
CA LYS A 91 -12.91 -15.82 7.73
C LYS A 91 -11.52 -15.30 7.33
N ASP A 92 -11.47 -14.31 6.44
CA ASP A 92 -10.21 -13.76 5.95
C ASP A 92 -9.49 -12.97 7.05
N LEU A 93 -10.23 -12.39 8.03
CA LEU A 93 -9.64 -11.69 9.17
C LEU A 93 -8.88 -12.62 10.13
N SER A 94 -9.22 -13.90 10.14
CA SER A 94 -8.53 -14.92 10.96
C SER A 94 -7.36 -15.57 10.22
N ASP A 95 -7.15 -15.25 8.95
CA ASP A 95 -6.01 -15.72 8.17
C ASP A 95 -4.77 -14.93 8.59
N GLY A 96 -3.71 -15.64 9.00
CA GLY A 96 -2.44 -15.03 9.42
C GLY A 96 -1.73 -14.24 8.31
N ASP A 97 -2.09 -14.47 7.06
CA ASP A 97 -1.57 -13.74 5.89
C ASP A 97 -2.38 -12.47 5.57
N PHE A 98 -3.54 -12.28 6.22
CA PHE A 98 -4.37 -11.09 6.00
C PHE A 98 -3.74 -9.86 6.68
N LEU A 99 -3.30 -8.91 5.86
CA LEU A 99 -2.76 -7.65 6.34
C LEU A 99 -3.77 -6.52 6.12
N LEU A 100 -4.14 -5.85 7.19
CA LEU A 100 -4.92 -4.61 7.10
C LEU A 100 -4.17 -3.55 6.29
N SER A 101 -4.92 -2.79 5.49
CA SER A 101 -4.36 -1.62 4.80
C SER A 101 -4.06 -0.50 5.80
N ARG A 102 -3.08 0.32 5.46
CA ARG A 102 -2.84 1.57 6.22
C ARG A 102 -3.98 2.56 6.06
N MET A 103 -4.76 2.45 5.00
CA MET A 103 -5.90 3.31 4.72
C MET A 103 -7.19 2.50 4.67
N ILE A 104 -8.18 2.94 5.43
CA ILE A 104 -9.51 2.36 5.49
C ILE A 104 -10.53 3.41 5.01
N ARG A 105 -11.52 2.93 4.26
CA ARG A 105 -12.70 3.69 3.87
C ARG A 105 -13.93 3.08 4.52
N LEU A 106 -14.70 3.90 5.24
CA LEU A 106 -16.00 3.49 5.78
C LEU A 106 -17.10 3.97 4.84
N THR A 107 -17.76 3.04 4.14
CA THR A 107 -18.88 3.37 3.26
C THR A 107 -19.76 2.15 3.04
N ALA A 108 -21.03 2.39 2.73
CA ALA A 108 -21.95 1.31 2.37
C ALA A 108 -21.50 0.58 1.11
N MET A 109 -21.86 -0.68 0.98
CA MET A 109 -21.61 -1.50 -0.19
C MET A 109 -22.14 -0.81 -1.44
N ASP A 110 -21.31 -0.62 -2.45
CA ASP A 110 -21.73 -0.03 -3.71
C ASP A 110 -22.57 -0.99 -4.56
N LYS A 111 -23.25 -0.44 -5.59
CA LYS A 111 -24.17 -1.22 -6.44
C LYS A 111 -23.47 -2.37 -7.17
N LYS A 112 -22.19 -2.23 -7.53
CA LYS A 112 -21.45 -3.25 -8.26
C LYS A 112 -21.18 -4.46 -7.37
N HIS A 113 -20.74 -4.23 -6.14
CA HIS A 113 -20.52 -5.27 -5.14
C HIS A 113 -21.86 -5.89 -4.71
N ALA A 114 -22.88 -5.07 -4.43
CA ALA A 114 -24.21 -5.54 -4.02
C ALA A 114 -24.92 -6.42 -5.06
N SER A 115 -24.63 -6.21 -6.36
CA SER A 115 -25.23 -7.00 -7.45
C SER A 115 -24.51 -8.31 -7.75
N SER A 116 -23.36 -8.55 -7.17
CA SER A 116 -22.54 -9.73 -7.45
C SER A 116 -22.72 -10.80 -6.37
N SER A 117 -23.11 -12.00 -6.78
CA SER A 117 -23.23 -13.16 -5.88
C SER A 117 -21.90 -13.55 -5.19
N ILE A 118 -20.76 -13.09 -5.74
CA ILE A 118 -19.43 -13.37 -5.15
C ILE A 118 -19.21 -12.54 -3.89
N CYS A 119 -19.88 -11.38 -3.79
CA CYS A 119 -19.76 -10.45 -2.65
C CYS A 119 -20.82 -10.73 -1.58
N GLU A 120 -21.68 -11.75 -1.77
CA GLU A 120 -22.72 -12.09 -0.79
C GLU A 120 -22.06 -12.51 0.53
N GLY A 121 -22.43 -11.82 1.62
CA GLY A 121 -21.85 -12.02 2.95
C GLY A 121 -20.44 -11.45 3.14
N SER A 122 -19.94 -10.63 2.19
CA SER A 122 -18.69 -9.89 2.40
C SER A 122 -18.87 -8.77 3.42
N ILE A 123 -17.84 -8.55 4.25
CA ILE A 123 -17.80 -7.51 5.28
C ILE A 123 -17.07 -6.24 4.81
N GLY A 124 -16.49 -6.30 3.62
CA GLY A 124 -15.76 -5.24 2.97
C GLY A 124 -15.18 -5.70 1.64
N HIS A 125 -14.36 -4.87 1.04
CA HIS A 125 -13.58 -5.21 -0.15
C HIS A 125 -12.27 -4.44 -0.18
N GLU A 126 -11.33 -4.91 -1.00
CA GLU A 126 -10.06 -4.24 -1.21
C GLU A 126 -10.01 -3.63 -2.60
N GLU A 127 -9.50 -2.41 -2.70
CA GLU A 127 -9.22 -1.74 -3.96
C GLU A 127 -7.80 -1.17 -3.99
N LEU A 128 -7.20 -1.16 -5.18
CA LEU A 128 -5.91 -0.53 -5.44
C LEU A 128 -6.13 0.73 -6.28
N VAL A 129 -5.90 1.89 -5.68
CA VAL A 129 -6.05 3.19 -6.35
C VAL A 129 -4.67 3.85 -6.44
N LYS A 130 -4.09 3.92 -7.65
CA LYS A 130 -2.74 4.50 -7.87
C LYS A 130 -1.69 4.03 -6.87
N ASP A 131 -1.49 2.74 -6.78
CA ASP A 131 -0.53 2.10 -5.85
C ASP A 131 -0.88 2.26 -4.35
N LEU A 132 -1.99 2.89 -4.02
CA LEU A 132 -2.52 2.95 -2.67
C LEU A 132 -3.55 1.83 -2.48
N ARG A 133 -3.24 0.92 -1.59
CA ARG A 133 -4.17 -0.13 -1.16
C ARG A 133 -5.16 0.47 -0.16
N ILE A 134 -6.45 0.34 -0.44
CA ILE A 134 -7.54 0.82 0.41
C ILE A 134 -8.43 -0.37 0.75
N VAL A 135 -8.73 -0.55 2.02
CA VAL A 135 -9.73 -1.51 2.48
C VAL A 135 -11.01 -0.73 2.78
N THR A 136 -12.07 -1.04 2.04
CA THR A 136 -13.41 -0.55 2.34
C THR A 136 -14.07 -1.48 3.34
N VAL A 137 -14.52 -0.92 4.45
CA VAL A 137 -15.27 -1.61 5.51
C VAL A 137 -16.72 -1.17 5.43
N TYR A 138 -17.63 -2.13 5.47
CA TYR A 138 -19.06 -1.82 5.47
C TYR A 138 -19.53 -1.51 6.90
N PRO A 139 -20.27 -0.41 7.13
CA PRO A 139 -20.66 0.04 8.46
C PRO A 139 -21.39 -1.02 9.29
N ASP A 140 -22.23 -1.84 8.65
CA ASP A 140 -23.00 -2.90 9.31
C ASP A 140 -22.10 -4.02 9.91
N HIS A 141 -20.83 -4.07 9.50
CA HIS A 141 -19.86 -5.10 9.89
C HIS A 141 -18.65 -4.55 10.67
N MET A 142 -18.69 -3.29 11.09
CA MET A 142 -17.53 -2.66 11.76
C MET A 142 -17.10 -3.39 13.04
N GLY A 143 -18.06 -3.88 13.81
CA GLY A 143 -17.76 -4.61 15.05
C GLY A 143 -16.96 -5.90 14.84
N GLU A 144 -16.99 -6.47 13.64
CA GLU A 144 -16.27 -7.71 13.30
C GLU A 144 -14.78 -7.47 13.04
N TRP A 145 -14.39 -6.21 12.73
CA TRP A 145 -13.01 -5.85 12.42
C TRP A 145 -12.14 -5.59 13.65
N ALA A 146 -12.74 -5.48 14.84
CA ALA A 146 -12.06 -5.18 16.11
C ALA A 146 -11.11 -3.96 16.02
N LEU A 147 -11.50 -2.93 15.26
CA LEU A 147 -10.74 -1.70 15.05
C LEU A 147 -11.30 -0.56 15.90
N GLN A 148 -10.42 0.40 16.22
CA GLN A 148 -10.77 1.64 16.90
C GLN A 148 -10.65 2.81 15.92
N PHE A 149 -11.67 3.67 15.89
CA PHE A 149 -11.70 4.84 15.01
C PHE A 149 -11.70 6.14 15.84
N TYR A 150 -10.90 7.09 15.41
CA TYR A 150 -10.83 8.42 16.03
C TYR A 150 -11.17 9.50 14.98
N PRO A 151 -12.00 10.52 15.30
CA PRO A 151 -12.67 10.76 16.59
C PRO A 151 -13.86 9.82 16.85
N ASP A 152 -14.47 9.31 15.79
CA ASP A 152 -15.61 8.41 15.78
C ASP A 152 -15.65 7.64 14.45
N GLU A 153 -16.74 6.94 14.17
CA GLU A 153 -16.95 6.09 12.99
C GLU A 153 -17.74 6.81 11.87
N ASN A 154 -17.85 8.13 11.93
CA ASN A 154 -18.70 8.90 11.00
C ASN A 154 -17.92 9.50 9.83
N GLN A 155 -16.60 9.37 9.81
CA GLN A 155 -15.77 9.85 8.71
C GLN A 155 -15.65 8.80 7.61
N GLU A 156 -15.39 9.22 6.39
CA GLU A 156 -15.27 8.29 5.27
C GLU A 156 -13.89 7.64 5.19
N PHE A 157 -12.81 8.40 5.48
CA PHE A 157 -11.43 7.93 5.31
C PHE A 157 -10.63 8.04 6.59
N TYR A 158 -9.88 6.98 6.85
CA TYR A 158 -9.02 6.86 8.02
C TYR A 158 -7.64 6.34 7.63
N TYR A 159 -6.63 6.75 8.37
CA TYR A 159 -5.28 6.26 8.24
C TYR A 159 -4.81 5.65 9.56
N VAL A 160 -4.01 4.58 9.48
CA VAL A 160 -3.53 3.84 10.65
C VAL A 160 -2.67 4.72 11.55
N ASN A 161 -2.88 4.62 12.86
CA ASN A 161 -1.98 5.20 13.85
C ASN A 161 -0.59 4.55 13.73
N PRO A 162 0.51 5.31 13.57
CA PRO A 162 1.85 4.76 13.41
C PRO A 162 2.35 3.94 14.61
N VAL A 163 1.73 4.09 15.77
CA VAL A 163 2.12 3.40 17.01
C VAL A 163 1.13 2.35 17.48
N ASP A 164 -0.09 2.34 16.91
CA ASP A 164 -1.11 1.32 17.20
C ASP A 164 -1.77 0.85 15.90
N PRO A 165 -1.47 -0.35 15.41
CA PRO A 165 -2.01 -0.87 14.16
C PRO A 165 -3.52 -1.14 14.17
N ASN A 166 -4.15 -1.18 15.34
CA ASN A 166 -5.60 -1.39 15.48
C ASN A 166 -6.38 -0.07 15.59
N GLN A 167 -5.69 1.05 15.71
CA GLN A 167 -6.32 2.37 15.75
C GLN A 167 -6.19 3.08 14.40
N TYR A 168 -7.31 3.61 13.93
CA TYR A 168 -7.42 4.37 12.69
C TYR A 168 -7.93 5.78 12.99
N ILE A 169 -7.20 6.77 12.49
CA ILE A 169 -7.46 8.18 12.72
C ILE A 169 -8.03 8.77 11.44
N ALA A 170 -9.14 9.47 11.53
CA ALA A 170 -9.73 10.14 10.38
C ALA A 170 -8.74 11.13 9.77
N ILE A 171 -8.67 11.15 8.45
CA ILE A 171 -7.63 11.87 7.72
C ILE A 171 -7.62 13.37 8.06
N ASP A 172 -8.80 13.97 8.21
CA ASP A 172 -8.93 15.39 8.56
C ASP A 172 -8.40 15.74 9.96
N TYR A 173 -8.25 14.74 10.83
CA TYR A 173 -7.76 14.89 12.21
C TYR A 173 -6.37 14.28 12.43
N PHE A 174 -5.79 13.67 11.41
CA PHE A 174 -4.61 12.81 11.57
C PHE A 174 -3.40 13.55 12.16
N PHE A 175 -3.01 14.68 11.57
CA PHE A 175 -1.82 15.41 12.04
C PHE A 175 -2.07 16.10 13.38
N ASP A 176 -3.26 16.63 13.60
CA ASP A 176 -3.62 17.23 14.89
C ASP A 176 -3.62 16.21 16.03
N TYR A 177 -4.17 15.01 15.77
CA TYR A 177 -4.11 13.90 16.72
C TYR A 177 -2.67 13.52 17.06
N LEU A 178 -1.82 13.33 16.05
CA LEU A 178 -0.43 12.97 16.28
C LEU A 178 0.33 14.06 17.05
N ARG A 179 0.06 15.32 16.76
CA ARG A 179 0.65 16.45 17.48
C ARG A 179 0.28 16.42 18.95
N GLN A 180 -1.00 16.29 19.27
CA GLN A 180 -1.48 16.20 20.64
C GLN A 180 -0.95 14.97 21.38
N ALA A 181 -0.95 13.82 20.74
CA ALA A 181 -0.45 12.57 21.33
C ALA A 181 1.05 12.65 21.66
N ARG A 182 1.87 13.22 20.77
CA ARG A 182 3.31 13.43 21.00
C ARG A 182 3.60 14.43 22.11
N VAL A 183 2.88 15.56 22.13
CA VAL A 183 3.00 16.53 23.23
C VAL A 183 2.60 15.90 24.55
N GLY A 184 1.53 15.12 24.57
CA GLY A 184 1.11 14.34 25.75
C GLY A 184 2.14 13.32 26.22
N GLU A 185 2.84 12.63 25.30
CA GLU A 185 3.93 11.73 25.68
C GLU A 185 5.13 12.51 26.26
N LEU A 186 5.54 13.64 25.67
CA LEU A 186 6.60 14.48 26.22
C LEU A 186 6.25 14.99 27.63
N GLN A 187 4.98 15.36 27.86
CA GLN A 187 4.48 15.75 29.16
C GLN A 187 4.61 14.58 30.18
N ARG A 188 4.22 13.37 29.78
CA ARG A 188 4.34 12.19 30.65
C ARG A 188 5.79 11.85 30.93
N ILE A 189 6.66 11.92 29.90
CA ILE A 189 8.11 11.75 30.08
C ILE A 189 8.64 12.74 31.13
N ALA A 190 8.29 14.02 31.05
CA ALA A 190 8.69 15.02 32.02
C ALA A 190 8.21 14.67 33.43
N GLN A 191 6.95 14.29 33.57
CA GLN A 191 6.36 13.88 34.84
C GLN A 191 7.09 12.66 35.42
N ASP A 192 7.24 11.57 34.66
CA ASP A 192 7.87 10.35 35.11
C ASP A 192 9.34 10.57 35.53
N LEU A 193 10.07 11.45 34.85
CA LEU A 193 11.43 11.83 35.20
C LEU A 193 11.53 12.78 36.41
N GLY A 194 10.40 13.13 37.04
CA GLY A 194 10.34 13.95 38.23
C GLY A 194 10.61 15.45 37.96
N ALA A 195 10.23 15.94 36.80
CA ALA A 195 10.37 17.36 36.46
C ALA A 195 9.56 18.25 37.39
N THR A 196 10.05 19.47 37.59
CA THR A 196 9.31 20.56 38.26
C THR A 196 8.67 21.51 37.28
N TYR A 197 9.22 21.59 36.05
CA TYR A 197 8.68 22.41 34.98
C TYR A 197 8.90 21.75 33.63
N PHE A 198 7.93 21.95 32.74
CA PHE A 198 7.93 21.45 31.39
C PHE A 198 7.27 22.48 30.44
N ARG A 199 7.85 22.63 29.26
CA ARG A 199 7.29 23.44 28.19
C ARG A 199 7.60 22.81 26.84
N VAL A 200 6.61 22.76 25.94
CA VAL A 200 6.78 22.44 24.52
C VAL A 200 6.33 23.62 23.68
N THR A 201 7.18 24.03 22.77
CA THR A 201 6.89 25.06 21.77
C THR A 201 7.01 24.46 20.39
N ILE A 202 6.00 24.63 19.56
CA ILE A 202 6.01 24.20 18.15
C ILE A 202 6.53 25.34 17.30
N ARG A 203 7.56 25.08 16.49
CA ARG A 203 8.09 26.04 15.51
C ARG A 203 8.13 25.46 14.13
N GLU A 204 7.97 26.31 13.12
CA GLU A 204 8.20 25.95 11.72
C GLU A 204 9.59 26.38 11.28
N GLN A 205 10.33 25.46 10.63
CA GLN A 205 11.55 25.79 9.91
C GLN A 205 11.19 26.43 8.57
N LYS A 206 11.32 27.74 8.46
CA LYS A 206 11.20 28.46 7.20
C LYS A 206 12.49 28.24 6.40
N LYS A 207 12.47 27.34 5.40
CA LYS A 207 13.54 27.32 4.39
C LYS A 207 13.39 28.56 3.50
N THR A 208 14.11 29.60 3.81
CA THR A 208 14.25 30.76 2.91
C THR A 208 15.12 30.33 1.73
N LEU A 209 14.48 29.84 0.67
CA LEU A 209 15.15 29.68 -0.62
C LEU A 209 15.36 31.10 -1.19
N TYR A 210 16.46 31.73 -0.85
CA TYR A 210 16.94 32.88 -1.61
C TYR A 210 17.31 32.40 -3.02
N LYS A 211 16.34 32.45 -3.94
CA LYS A 211 16.63 32.52 -5.36
C LYS A 211 17.27 33.88 -5.61
N LYS A 212 18.58 33.94 -5.54
CA LYS A 212 19.34 35.06 -6.07
C LYS A 212 19.20 35.02 -7.60
N SER A 213 18.15 35.65 -8.14
CA SER A 213 18.04 35.89 -9.55
C SER A 213 18.94 37.09 -9.87
N GLU A 214 20.20 36.84 -10.06
CA GLU A 214 21.03 37.80 -10.79
C GLU A 214 20.81 37.64 -12.28
N SER A 215 19.84 38.37 -12.81
CA SER A 215 19.79 38.72 -14.21
C SER A 215 20.59 40.03 -14.39
N ALA A 216 21.89 39.91 -14.52
CA ALA A 216 22.72 40.96 -15.08
C ALA A 216 23.35 40.45 -16.39
N LYS A 217 22.72 40.76 -17.51
CA LYS A 217 23.35 40.71 -18.81
C LYS A 217 24.33 41.87 -18.91
N VAL A 218 25.63 41.61 -18.80
CA VAL A 218 26.66 42.48 -19.38
C VAL A 218 27.58 41.60 -20.20
N ALA A 219 27.52 41.80 -21.51
CA ALA A 219 28.48 41.24 -22.45
C ALA A 219 29.75 42.06 -22.40
N VAL A 220 30.86 41.44 -21.98
CA VAL A 220 32.20 41.93 -22.33
C VAL A 220 33.06 40.73 -22.71
N LYS A 221 33.67 40.85 -23.92
CA LYS A 221 34.60 39.87 -24.50
C LYS A 221 35.99 39.97 -23.89
N THR A 222 36.61 38.75 -23.79
CA THR A 222 38.05 38.42 -23.87
C THR A 222 38.93 38.54 -22.63
N PRO A 223 40.13 37.87 -22.62
CA PRO A 223 40.37 36.41 -22.63
C PRO A 223 41.29 35.94 -21.47
N LYS A 224 41.33 34.62 -21.24
CA LYS A 224 42.37 33.82 -20.56
C LYS A 224 43.00 34.36 -19.26
N VAL A 225 42.82 33.58 -18.18
CA VAL A 225 43.90 32.96 -17.37
C VAL A 225 43.24 32.23 -16.15
N SER A 226 43.61 30.95 -16.03
CA SER A 226 43.78 30.10 -14.83
C SER A 226 42.85 30.28 -13.60
N GLY A 227 42.10 29.23 -13.32
CA GLY A 227 42.01 28.52 -12.05
C GLY A 227 41.72 29.32 -10.79
N THR A 228 40.45 29.25 -10.35
CA THR A 228 40.15 29.17 -8.92
C THR A 228 38.75 28.50 -8.78
N VAL A 229 38.73 27.31 -8.20
CA VAL A 229 37.47 26.66 -7.82
C VAL A 229 36.99 27.42 -6.59
N GLN A 230 36.01 28.27 -6.78
CA GLN A 230 35.25 28.90 -5.69
C GLN A 230 34.04 27.98 -5.41
N GLY A 231 34.19 27.18 -4.36
CA GLY A 231 33.08 26.45 -3.80
C GLY A 231 32.09 27.45 -3.17
N GLU A 232 30.92 27.59 -3.77
CA GLU A 232 29.81 28.32 -3.13
C GLU A 232 29.28 27.49 -1.98
N TYR A 233 29.67 27.82 -0.77
CA TYR A 233 28.97 27.44 0.43
C TYR A 233 27.71 28.31 0.54
N SER A 234 26.56 27.80 0.10
CA SER A 234 25.29 28.42 0.44
C SER A 234 24.98 28.08 1.90
N ALA A 235 25.25 28.99 2.81
CA ALA A 235 24.77 28.94 4.17
C ALA A 235 23.27 29.17 4.12
N ALA A 236 22.48 28.10 4.23
CA ALA A 236 21.05 28.22 4.51
C ALA A 236 20.91 28.61 5.98
N SER A 237 20.55 29.87 6.24
CA SER A 237 20.11 30.28 7.58
C SER A 237 18.67 29.79 7.76
N ASP A 238 18.47 28.79 8.61
CA ASP A 238 17.14 28.37 9.06
C ASP A 238 16.61 29.44 10.03
N GLU A 239 15.75 30.32 9.55
CA GLU A 239 14.95 31.20 10.43
C GLU A 239 13.79 30.41 10.99
N LEU A 240 13.77 30.22 12.30
CA LEU A 240 12.62 29.69 13.03
C LEU A 240 11.54 30.78 13.16
N SER A 241 10.29 30.42 12.88
CA SER A 241 9.14 31.32 13.14
C SER A 241 8.93 31.53 14.63
N ASP A 242 8.18 32.58 15.00
CA ASP A 242 7.66 32.70 16.34
C ASP A 242 6.88 31.44 16.72
N GLY A 243 7.27 30.78 17.82
CA GLY A 243 6.73 29.48 18.20
C GLY A 243 5.39 29.60 18.94
N GLU A 244 4.52 28.64 18.70
CA GLU A 244 3.29 28.45 19.47
C GLU A 244 3.57 27.53 20.67
N ILE A 245 3.17 27.97 21.88
CA ILE A 245 3.28 27.12 23.08
C ILE A 245 2.20 26.04 23.01
N ALA A 246 2.60 24.80 22.77
CA ALA A 246 1.69 23.66 22.72
C ALA A 246 1.29 23.15 24.12
N ALA A 247 2.22 23.18 25.06
CA ALA A 247 1.96 22.80 26.46
C ALA A 247 2.96 23.47 27.39
N GLN A 248 2.51 23.83 28.59
CA GLN A 248 3.34 24.36 29.67
C GLN A 248 2.73 23.95 31.00
N ILE A 249 3.50 23.24 31.83
CA ILE A 249 3.01 22.69 33.10
C ILE A 249 4.11 22.80 34.15
N SER A 250 3.70 23.05 35.42
CA SER A 250 4.56 22.91 36.60
C SER A 250 4.11 21.71 37.42
N PHE A 251 5.06 20.93 37.90
CA PHE A 251 4.84 19.73 38.71
C PHE A 251 5.45 19.91 40.11
N ALA A 252 5.05 19.03 41.03
CA ALA A 252 5.64 19.02 42.38
C ALA A 252 7.08 18.47 42.41
N GLY A 253 7.46 17.75 41.37
CA GLY A 253 8.69 16.97 41.37
C GLY A 253 8.60 15.69 42.20
N HIS A 254 9.36 14.67 41.83
CA HIS A 254 9.51 13.42 42.57
C HIS A 254 10.79 12.67 42.12
N GLU A 255 11.14 11.58 42.78
CA GLU A 255 12.20 10.70 42.30
C GLU A 255 11.90 10.20 40.91
N PRO A 256 12.90 10.19 40.00
CA PRO A 256 12.68 9.81 38.60
C PRO A 256 12.29 8.33 38.48
N ILE A 257 11.32 8.09 37.63
CA ILE A 257 10.87 6.78 37.17
C ILE A 257 11.12 6.67 35.69
N ARG A 258 11.57 5.51 35.19
CA ARG A 258 11.81 5.32 33.74
C ARG A 258 10.49 5.33 32.99
N PRO A 259 10.27 6.27 32.06
CA PRO A 259 9.04 6.37 31.29
C PRO A 259 8.90 5.26 30.27
N GLU A 260 7.67 4.88 29.94
CA GLU A 260 7.35 4.06 28.77
C GLU A 260 7.25 4.95 27.53
N LEU A 261 7.97 4.57 26.47
CA LEU A 261 8.03 5.35 25.22
C LEU A 261 7.17 4.71 24.11
N THR A 262 6.44 5.54 23.41
CA THR A 262 5.59 5.18 22.29
C THR A 262 6.08 5.82 20.99
N PHE A 263 5.89 7.12 20.81
CA PHE A 263 6.36 7.86 19.66
C PHE A 263 7.86 8.12 19.68
N TYR A 264 8.43 8.33 20.87
CA TYR A 264 9.85 8.69 21.06
C TYR A 264 10.76 7.52 21.41
N ARG A 265 10.30 6.26 21.25
CA ARG A 265 11.10 5.05 21.57
C ARG A 265 12.43 4.95 20.80
N ASN A 266 12.51 5.57 19.63
CA ASN A 266 13.71 5.57 18.77
C ASN A 266 14.35 6.96 18.67
N GLU A 267 13.93 7.94 19.49
CA GLU A 267 14.47 9.30 19.47
C GLU A 267 15.72 9.38 20.38
N PRO A 268 16.93 9.52 19.80
CA PRO A 268 18.17 9.46 20.57
C PRO A 268 18.27 10.53 21.66
N GLN A 269 17.73 11.72 21.40
CA GLN A 269 17.77 12.82 22.36
C GLN A 269 16.91 12.53 23.59
N ILE A 270 15.74 11.91 23.42
CA ILE A 270 14.89 11.49 24.54
C ILE A 270 15.51 10.35 25.32
N ILE A 271 16.07 9.34 24.62
CA ILE A 271 16.76 8.23 25.28
C ILE A 271 17.93 8.76 26.13
N ALA A 272 18.75 9.66 25.56
CA ALA A 272 19.87 10.27 26.29
C ALA A 272 19.40 11.10 27.49
N LEU A 273 18.31 11.86 27.37
CA LEU A 273 17.70 12.61 28.48
C LEU A 273 17.30 11.65 29.64
N ILE A 274 16.63 10.54 29.29
CA ILE A 274 16.19 9.55 30.27
C ILE A 274 17.40 8.97 31.00
N ASP A 275 18.41 8.53 30.24
CA ASP A 275 19.61 7.92 30.83
C ASP A 275 20.38 8.91 31.70
N MET A 276 20.56 10.16 31.28
CA MET A 276 21.19 11.22 32.09
C MET A 276 20.40 11.55 33.36
N ARG A 277 19.06 11.49 33.30
CA ARG A 277 18.23 11.77 34.49
C ARG A 277 18.17 10.61 35.47
N MET A 278 18.26 9.38 34.95
CA MET A 278 18.27 8.17 35.73
C MET A 278 19.65 7.81 36.32
N ASP A 279 20.70 8.59 36.00
CA ASP A 279 22.03 8.43 36.55
C ASP A 279 22.07 8.83 38.04
N HIS A 280 23.21 8.60 38.71
CA HIS A 280 23.35 8.95 40.11
C HIS A 280 23.05 10.41 40.39
N LEU A 281 22.36 10.67 41.52
CA LEU A 281 21.82 11.99 41.89
C LEU A 281 22.81 13.16 41.77
N GLU A 282 24.10 12.93 42.00
CA GLU A 282 25.14 13.95 41.92
C GLU A 282 25.41 14.41 40.44
N ASN A 283 25.18 13.54 39.48
CA ASN A 283 25.41 13.76 38.07
C ASN A 283 24.13 13.91 37.24
N ALA A 284 22.95 13.76 37.85
CA ALA A 284 21.68 13.83 37.17
C ALA A 284 21.47 15.22 36.55
N VAL A 285 20.95 15.24 35.32
CA VAL A 285 20.59 16.47 34.60
C VAL A 285 19.54 17.26 35.38
N LYS A 286 19.72 18.58 35.49
CA LYS A 286 18.81 19.47 36.21
C LYS A 286 17.89 20.28 35.28
N GLU A 287 18.37 20.55 34.09
CA GLU A 287 17.61 21.22 33.05
C GLU A 287 18.10 20.76 31.66
N GLN A 288 17.24 20.71 30.72
CA GLN A 288 17.56 20.33 29.34
C GLN A 288 16.65 21.06 28.35
N HIS A 289 17.26 21.51 27.24
CA HIS A 289 16.55 21.98 26.07
C HIS A 289 16.81 21.01 24.91
N LEU A 290 15.75 20.55 24.26
CA LEU A 290 15.82 19.62 23.11
C LEU A 290 15.05 20.20 21.92
N SER A 291 15.51 19.86 20.71
CA SER A 291 14.82 20.19 19.46
C SER A 291 14.52 18.91 18.71
N LEU A 292 13.24 18.54 18.67
CA LEU A 292 12.75 17.27 18.15
C LEU A 292 12.00 17.49 16.83
N LYS A 293 12.43 16.80 15.75
CA LYS A 293 11.75 16.90 14.45
C LYS A 293 10.48 16.07 14.42
N CYS A 294 9.35 16.68 14.04
CA CYS A 294 8.05 16.01 13.98
C CYS A 294 8.00 14.89 12.94
N ALA A 295 8.66 15.08 11.80
CA ALA A 295 8.67 14.11 10.69
C ALA A 295 9.12 12.69 11.05
N HIS A 296 9.95 12.54 12.09
CA HIS A 296 10.48 11.22 12.48
C HIS A 296 9.42 10.28 13.06
N SER A 297 8.31 10.81 13.53
CA SER A 297 7.30 10.06 14.27
C SER A 297 5.92 9.95 13.57
N SER A 298 5.71 10.64 12.43
CA SER A 298 4.41 10.60 11.73
C SER A 298 4.19 9.32 10.92
N GLY A 299 5.26 8.65 10.48
CA GLY A 299 5.17 7.47 9.62
C GLY A 299 4.67 7.76 8.20
N ILE A 300 4.38 9.03 7.86
CA ILE A 300 3.93 9.47 6.54
C ILE A 300 5.05 10.20 5.82
N THR A 301 5.30 9.78 4.57
CA THR A 301 6.20 10.48 3.66
C THR A 301 5.42 11.40 2.73
N GLU A 302 6.06 12.44 2.18
CA GLU A 302 5.46 13.30 1.16
C GLU A 302 4.91 12.48 -0.03
N LYS A 303 5.60 11.41 -0.42
CA LYS A 303 5.16 10.49 -1.47
C LYS A 303 3.85 9.79 -1.09
N THR A 304 3.74 9.32 0.14
CA THR A 304 2.51 8.66 0.64
C THR A 304 1.36 9.64 0.66
N ALA A 305 1.59 10.86 1.15
CA ALA A 305 0.58 11.91 1.19
C ALA A 305 0.09 12.28 -0.22
N ALA A 306 1.00 12.44 -1.18
CA ALA A 306 0.65 12.70 -2.58
C ALA A 306 -0.15 11.56 -3.22
N SER A 307 0.12 10.30 -2.83
CA SER A 307 -0.67 9.16 -3.31
C SER A 307 -2.09 9.17 -2.74
N ILE A 308 -2.26 9.59 -1.48
CA ILE A 308 -3.57 9.76 -0.83
C ILE A 308 -4.39 10.83 -1.54
N ASP A 309 -3.83 12.03 -1.75
CA ASP A 309 -4.51 13.14 -2.45
C ASP A 309 -4.90 12.75 -3.89
N ALA A 310 -4.01 12.02 -4.58
CA ALA A 310 -4.28 11.52 -5.91
C ALA A 310 -5.42 10.46 -5.92
N ALA A 311 -5.49 9.60 -4.91
CA ALA A 311 -6.57 8.64 -4.75
C ALA A 311 -7.91 9.34 -4.51
N PHE A 312 -7.96 10.34 -3.63
CA PHE A 312 -9.17 11.14 -3.38
C PHE A 312 -9.68 11.84 -4.63
N SER A 313 -8.77 12.43 -5.43
CA SER A 313 -9.12 13.06 -6.70
C SER A 313 -9.76 12.07 -7.67
N MET A 314 -9.30 10.82 -7.71
CA MET A 314 -9.86 9.77 -8.58
C MET A 314 -11.22 9.28 -8.09
N MET A 315 -11.40 9.11 -6.79
CA MET A 315 -12.65 8.65 -6.19
C MET A 315 -13.74 9.74 -6.20
N LYS A 316 -13.41 10.96 -6.67
CA LYS A 316 -14.30 12.13 -6.65
C LYS A 316 -14.85 12.42 -5.26
N CYS A 317 -14.10 12.10 -4.24
CA CYS A 317 -14.45 12.43 -2.87
C CYS A 317 -14.27 13.94 -2.69
N ALA A 318 -15.27 14.60 -2.17
CA ALA A 318 -15.25 16.03 -1.87
C ALA A 318 -14.45 16.30 -0.56
N GLY A 319 -13.31 15.69 -0.41
CA GLY A 319 -12.44 15.80 0.75
C GLY A 319 -11.12 16.47 0.39
N ASN A 320 -10.60 17.19 1.31
CA ASN A 320 -9.49 18.12 1.29
C ASN A 320 -8.26 17.65 0.51
N THR A 321 -7.87 18.43 -0.49
CA THR A 321 -6.54 18.41 -1.12
C THR A 321 -5.44 18.92 -0.18
N THR A 322 -5.65 18.88 1.14
CA THR A 322 -4.77 19.49 2.15
C THR A 322 -3.80 18.51 2.77
N PHE A 323 -4.00 17.21 2.60
CA PHE A 323 -3.20 16.19 3.28
C PHE A 323 -1.70 16.26 2.91
N THR A 324 -1.38 16.51 1.63
CA THR A 324 0.01 16.73 1.20
C THR A 324 0.60 18.00 1.82
N SER A 325 -0.17 19.09 1.90
CA SER A 325 0.32 20.33 2.51
C SER A 325 0.54 20.17 4.01
N GLU A 326 -0.34 19.45 4.70
CA GLU A 326 -0.18 19.14 6.13
C GLU A 326 1.01 18.22 6.38
N ALA A 327 1.23 17.20 5.53
CA ALA A 327 2.42 16.37 5.60
C ALA A 327 3.72 17.16 5.37
N GLN A 328 3.70 18.15 4.46
CA GLN A 328 4.84 19.04 4.24
C GLN A 328 5.07 19.97 5.44
N ASN A 329 4.00 20.47 6.08
CA ASN A 329 4.10 21.25 7.29
C ASN A 329 4.69 20.42 8.44
N GLU A 330 4.22 19.19 8.60
CA GLU A 330 4.74 18.25 9.59
C GLU A 330 6.25 18.01 9.44
N VAL A 331 6.75 17.88 8.19
CA VAL A 331 8.20 17.74 7.92
C VAL A 331 9.00 19.00 8.34
N ARG A 332 8.36 20.17 8.34
CA ARG A 332 9.01 21.44 8.72
C ARG A 332 8.86 21.77 10.19
N GLN A 333 7.98 21.10 10.92
CA GLN A 333 7.74 21.36 12.33
C GLN A 333 8.79 20.76 13.22
N VAL A 334 9.11 21.52 14.28
CA VAL A 334 10.05 21.12 15.32
C VAL A 334 9.40 21.41 16.67
N PHE A 335 9.48 20.46 17.59
CA PHE A 335 9.15 20.67 18.99
C PHE A 335 10.39 21.13 19.74
N GLU A 336 10.37 22.32 20.28
CA GLU A 336 11.32 22.75 21.29
C GLU A 336 10.79 22.32 22.66
N TYR A 337 11.55 21.51 23.34
CA TYR A 337 11.21 20.88 24.61
C TYR A 337 12.12 21.38 25.71
N ASP A 338 11.59 22.19 26.60
CA ASP A 338 12.27 22.69 27.79
C ASP A 338 11.80 21.93 29.01
N ILE A 339 12.72 21.36 29.78
CA ILE A 339 12.43 20.60 30.98
C ILE A 339 13.37 21.02 32.11
N VAL A 340 12.82 21.18 33.32
CA VAL A 340 13.53 21.49 34.56
C VAL A 340 13.12 20.48 35.61
N PHE A 341 14.09 19.94 36.31
CA PHE A 341 13.90 18.92 37.33
C PHE A 341 14.06 19.45 38.74
#